data_8fa14d4e4bc0763d9febf4e95c41b5a0
#
_entry.id   8fa14d4e4bc0763d9febf4e95c41b5a0
#
_cell.length_a   1.000
_cell.length_b   1.000
_cell.length_c   1.000
_cell.angle_alpha   90.00
_cell.angle_beta   90.00
_cell.angle_gamma   90.00
#
_symmetry.space_group_name_H-M   'P 1'
#
loop_
_entity.id
_entity.type
_entity.pdbx_description
1 polymer ?
#
loop_
_entity_poly.entity_id
_entity_poly.type
_entity_poly.pdbx_seq_one_letter_code
_entity_poly.pdbx_strand_id
1 'polypeptide(L)'
;MKILKAKKNYLNKQIFQISDLSYVTRMTPLKELLNGEEMIEPIVILKHEISKDKRLGANGENFKEKKYSVWQGSQRIQAAIQLGYTHIEGIIENE
;
A
#
# COMPACT_ATOMS: atom_id res chain seq x y z
N MET A 1 5.22 -4.52 16.29
CA MET A 1 4.78 -4.38 14.90
C MET A 1 3.28 -4.10 14.87
N LYS A 2 2.88 -3.09 14.17
CA LYS A 2 1.47 -2.72 14.12
C LYS A 2 0.97 -2.93 12.68
N ILE A 3 -0.02 -3.79 12.52
CA ILE A 3 -0.50 -4.22 11.22
C ILE A 3 -1.92 -3.70 10.98
N LEU A 4 -2.13 -3.03 9.86
CA LEU A 4 -3.48 -2.62 9.48
C LEU A 4 -4.10 -3.74 8.66
N LYS A 5 -5.12 -4.36 9.19
CA LYS A 5 -5.76 -5.50 8.57
C LYS A 5 -7.02 -5.08 7.84
N ALA A 6 -7.30 -5.77 6.74
CA ALA A 6 -8.52 -5.53 5.99
C ALA A 6 -9.60 -6.48 6.44
N LYS A 7 -10.83 -5.98 6.47
CA LYS A 7 -11.95 -6.78 6.92
C LYS A 7 -12.30 -7.87 5.92
N LYS A 8 -12.23 -7.57 4.64
CA LYS A 8 -12.53 -8.58 3.63
C LYS A 8 -11.41 -9.56 3.51
N ASN A 9 -11.76 -10.83 3.30
CA ASN A 9 -10.77 -11.88 3.16
C ASN A 9 -10.64 -12.30 1.71
N TYR A 10 -9.39 -12.47 1.30
CA TYR A 10 -9.07 -12.98 -0.02
C TYR A 10 -8.06 -14.10 0.18
N LEU A 11 -8.10 -15.09 -0.69
CA LEU A 11 -7.19 -16.23 -0.56
C LEU A 11 -5.72 -15.82 -0.64
N ASN A 12 -5.43 -14.81 -1.42
CA ASN A 12 -4.05 -14.38 -1.58
C ASN A 12 -3.70 -13.14 -0.76
N LYS A 13 -4.43 -12.88 0.30
CA LYS A 13 -4.14 -11.73 1.13
C LYS A 13 -2.85 -11.97 1.93
N GLN A 14 -1.99 -11.00 1.93
CA GLN A 14 -0.70 -11.07 2.60
C GLN A 14 -0.43 -9.80 3.38
N ILE A 15 0.55 -9.84 4.24
CA ILE A 15 0.96 -8.69 5.02
C ILE A 15 2.22 -8.12 4.39
N PHE A 16 2.21 -6.82 4.11
CA PHE A 16 3.34 -6.14 3.51
C PHE A 16 3.90 -5.10 4.46
N GLN A 17 5.21 -4.99 4.49
CA GLN A 17 5.85 -3.93 5.24
C GLN A 17 5.72 -2.65 4.42
N ILE A 18 5.20 -1.60 5.01
CA ILE A 18 4.92 -0.37 4.26
C ILE A 18 6.18 0.19 3.62
N SER A 19 7.32 0.04 4.26
CA SER A 19 8.56 0.56 3.71
C SER A 19 9.00 -0.16 2.42
N ASP A 20 8.41 -1.32 2.12
CA ASP A 20 8.73 -2.03 0.88
C ASP A 20 7.82 -1.60 -0.29
N LEU A 21 6.92 -0.67 -0.06
CA LEU A 21 5.91 -0.33 -1.05
C LEU A 21 6.20 1.02 -1.70
N SER A 22 6.00 1.07 -3.01
CA SER A 22 6.04 2.32 -3.74
C SER A 22 4.60 2.76 -3.96
N TYR A 23 4.25 3.93 -3.49
CA TYR A 23 2.89 4.43 -3.55
C TYR A 23 2.90 5.93 -3.81
N VAL A 24 1.73 6.45 -4.15
CA VAL A 24 1.62 7.88 -4.45
C VAL A 24 1.60 8.66 -3.15
N THR A 25 2.62 9.49 -2.94
CA THR A 25 2.78 10.18 -1.67
C THR A 25 1.97 11.46 -1.56
N ARG A 26 1.41 11.93 -2.67
CA ARG A 26 0.64 13.16 -2.63
C ARG A 26 -0.85 12.95 -2.41
N MET A 27 -1.26 11.72 -2.21
CA MET A 27 -2.67 11.46 -1.99
C MET A 27 -3.07 11.87 -0.60
N THR A 28 -4.30 12.33 -0.47
CA THR A 28 -4.85 12.64 0.83
C THR A 28 -5.12 11.37 1.60
N PRO A 29 -4.77 11.29 2.87
CA PRO A 29 -5.08 10.10 3.65
C PRO A 29 -6.57 9.84 3.69
N LEU A 30 -6.94 8.56 3.73
CA LEU A 30 -8.34 8.18 3.76
C LEU A 30 -8.96 8.58 5.09
N LYS A 31 -9.94 9.47 5.03
CA LYS A 31 -10.53 10.00 6.24
C LYS A 31 -11.16 8.96 7.12
N GLU A 32 -11.80 7.99 6.53
CA GLU A 32 -12.48 6.95 7.29
C GLU A 32 -11.51 6.23 8.22
N LEU A 33 -10.32 5.96 7.75
CA LEU A 33 -9.35 5.28 8.58
C LEU A 33 -8.83 6.19 9.69
N LEU A 34 -8.65 7.47 9.39
CA LEU A 34 -8.22 8.40 10.39
C LEU A 34 -9.26 8.58 11.48
N ASN A 35 -10.53 8.37 11.14
CA ASN A 35 -11.61 8.46 12.11
C ASN A 35 -11.82 7.17 12.88
N GLY A 36 -10.99 6.18 12.69
CA GLY A 36 -11.09 4.95 13.46
C GLY A 36 -11.90 3.85 12.81
N GLU A 37 -12.33 4.04 11.58
CA GLU A 37 -13.09 3.00 10.89
C GLU A 37 -12.15 1.93 10.38
N GLU A 38 -12.69 0.74 10.17
CA GLU A 38 -11.88 -0.38 9.71
C GLU A 38 -11.60 -0.27 8.23
N MET A 39 -10.43 -0.76 7.83
CA MET A 39 -10.13 -0.88 6.40
C MET A 39 -10.92 -2.08 5.87
N ILE A 40 -11.76 -1.87 4.88
CA ILE A 40 -12.59 -2.94 4.35
C ILE A 40 -11.83 -3.76 3.32
N GLU A 41 -11.26 -3.08 2.33
CA GLU A 41 -10.54 -3.75 1.25
C GLU A 41 -9.05 -3.69 1.50
N PRO A 42 -8.31 -4.77 1.23
CA PRO A 42 -6.87 -4.69 1.30
C PRO A 42 -6.33 -3.85 0.14
N ILE A 43 -5.11 -3.37 0.26
CA ILE A 43 -4.50 -2.66 -0.84
C ILE A 43 -4.18 -3.64 -1.96
N VAL A 44 -4.04 -3.14 -3.17
CA VAL A 44 -3.74 -3.98 -4.33
C VAL A 44 -2.33 -3.65 -4.82
N ILE A 45 -1.54 -4.68 -4.94
CA ILE A 45 -0.13 -4.59 -5.35
C ILE A 45 0.01 -5.24 -6.72
N LEU A 46 0.72 -4.58 -7.61
CA LEU A 46 1.03 -5.19 -8.89
C LEU A 46 2.32 -5.98 -8.77
N LYS A 47 2.29 -7.21 -9.21
CA LYS A 47 3.46 -8.04 -9.18
C LYS A 47 4.18 -7.90 -10.50
N HIS A 48 5.00 -6.90 -10.61
CA HIS A 48 5.79 -6.74 -11.81
C HIS A 48 7.15 -6.21 -11.39
N GLU A 49 8.02 -6.10 -12.32
CA GLU A 49 9.37 -5.71 -12.01
C GLU A 49 9.45 -4.22 -11.89
N ILE A 50 9.33 -3.76 -10.69
CA ILE A 50 9.31 -2.35 -10.43
C ILE A 50 10.54 -1.66 -10.96
N SER A 51 11.67 -2.31 -10.85
CA SER A 51 12.90 -1.68 -11.26
C SER A 51 12.91 -1.29 -12.74
N LYS A 52 12.05 -1.91 -13.53
CA LYS A 52 12.02 -1.58 -14.94
C LYS A 52 11.01 -0.50 -15.25
N ASP A 53 10.21 -0.14 -14.31
CA ASP A 53 9.17 0.80 -14.59
C ASP A 53 9.65 2.19 -14.30
N LYS A 54 10.06 2.88 -15.29
CA LYS A 54 10.62 4.16 -15.10
C LYS A 54 9.65 5.26 -14.96
N ARG A 55 8.41 4.93 -15.01
CA ARG A 55 7.50 6.01 -14.94
C ARG A 55 7.19 6.42 -13.61
N LEU A 56 7.48 5.77 -12.78
CA LEU A 56 7.09 5.94 -11.65
C LEU A 56 7.12 6.93 -10.98
N GLY A 57 7.18 7.35 -11.18
CA GLY A 57 7.28 8.22 -10.63
C GLY A 57 6.66 9.16 -10.06
N ALA A 58 5.71 9.00 -9.72
CA ALA A 58 4.99 9.96 -9.10
C ALA A 58 5.85 10.74 -8.19
N ASN A 59 6.63 10.15 -7.45
CA ASN A 59 7.49 10.92 -6.65
C ASN A 59 8.82 10.49 -7.00
N GLY A 60 8.96 9.63 -7.91
CA GLY A 60 10.18 9.38 -8.52
C GLY A 60 11.34 8.93 -7.72
N GLU A 61 11.44 9.27 -6.53
CA GLU A 61 12.61 8.93 -5.87
C GLU A 61 12.45 7.62 -5.22
N ASN A 62 13.42 6.92 -4.97
CA ASN A 62 13.44 5.64 -4.31
C ASN A 62 12.54 4.58 -4.88
N PHE A 63 11.93 4.90 -5.99
CA PHE A 63 11.03 3.93 -6.54
C PHE A 63 11.69 2.63 -6.87
N LYS A 64 12.79 2.65 -7.51
CA LYS A 64 13.43 1.43 -7.90
C LYS A 64 13.99 0.63 -6.74
N GLU A 65 13.98 1.21 -5.58
CA GLU A 65 14.47 0.49 -4.42
C GLU A 65 13.34 -0.20 -3.67
N LYS A 66 12.13 -0.03 -4.10
CA LYS A 66 11.00 -0.66 -3.42
C LYS A 66 10.70 -2.00 -4.07
N LYS A 67 10.17 -2.92 -3.28
CA LYS A 67 9.89 -4.24 -3.78
C LYS A 67 8.60 -4.35 -4.55
N TYR A 68 7.64 -3.52 -4.23
CA TYR A 68 6.31 -3.65 -4.81
C TYR A 68 5.76 -2.30 -5.19
N SER A 69 4.89 -2.30 -6.19
CA SER A 69 4.21 -1.08 -6.62
C SER A 69 2.74 -1.19 -6.25
N VAL A 70 2.23 -0.17 -5.60
CA VAL A 70 0.84 -0.18 -5.15
C VAL A 70 -0.05 0.32 -6.29
N TRP A 71 -1.01 -0.53 -6.68
CA TRP A 71 -1.96 -0.19 -7.72
C TRP A 71 -3.16 0.57 -7.15
N GLN A 72 -3.71 0.08 -6.06
CA GLN A 72 -4.82 0.75 -5.39
C GLN A 72 -4.56 0.76 -3.91
N GLY A 73 -4.81 1.88 -3.29
CA GLY A 73 -4.73 1.96 -1.85
C GLY A 73 -3.74 2.95 -1.30
N SER A 74 -3.21 3.85 -2.13
CA SER A 74 -2.27 4.84 -1.62
C SER A 74 -2.87 5.68 -0.51
N GLN A 75 -4.15 6.00 -0.60
CA GLN A 75 -4.80 6.76 0.46
C GLN A 75 -4.86 5.98 1.77
N ARG A 76 -5.04 4.66 1.67
CA ARG A 76 -5.04 3.81 2.86
C ARG A 76 -3.67 3.75 3.47
N ILE A 77 -2.63 3.71 2.64
CA ILE A 77 -1.26 3.69 3.13
C ILE A 77 -0.93 5.00 3.83
N GLN A 78 -1.35 6.13 3.27
CA GLN A 78 -1.11 7.41 3.90
C GLN A 78 -1.77 7.47 5.28
N ALA A 79 -2.99 6.98 5.39
CA ALA A 79 -3.68 6.95 6.66
C ALA A 79 -2.98 6.00 7.64
N ALA A 80 -2.54 4.86 7.14
CA ALA A 80 -1.85 3.88 7.98
C ALA A 80 -0.58 4.47 8.58
N ILE A 81 0.18 5.21 7.78
CA ILE A 81 1.40 5.83 8.25
C ILE A 81 1.08 6.84 9.35
N GLN A 82 0.06 7.66 9.13
CA GLN A 82 -0.30 8.64 10.14
C GLN A 82 -0.77 8.01 11.44
N LEU A 83 -1.37 6.84 11.35
CA LEU A 83 -1.84 6.14 12.54
C LEU A 83 -0.77 5.26 13.20
N GLY A 84 0.42 5.25 12.62
CA GLY A 84 1.53 4.51 13.24
C GLY A 84 1.65 3.06 12.85
N TYR A 85 0.94 2.62 11.81
CA TYR A 85 1.08 1.26 11.34
C TYR A 85 2.39 1.09 10.57
N THR A 86 3.01 -0.07 10.72
CA THR A 86 4.23 -0.39 9.99
C THR A 86 3.96 -1.38 8.88
N HIS A 87 2.84 -2.09 8.95
CA HIS A 87 2.48 -3.13 7.98
C HIS A 87 1.03 -2.97 7.59
N ILE A 88 0.68 -3.48 6.41
CA ILE A 88 -0.67 -3.36 5.89
C ILE A 88 -1.00 -4.61 5.08
N GLU A 89 -2.25 -5.05 5.16
CA GLU A 89 -2.68 -6.21 4.38
C GLU A 89 -2.98 -5.81 2.96
N GLY A 90 -2.59 -6.64 2.02
CA GLY A 90 -2.81 -6.38 0.61
C GLY A 90 -2.90 -7.67 -0.18
N ILE A 91 -3.27 -7.55 -1.43
CA ILE A 91 -3.27 -8.68 -2.35
C ILE A 91 -2.39 -8.33 -3.53
N ILE A 92 -1.80 -9.35 -4.12
CA ILE A 92 -0.98 -9.17 -5.32
C ILE A 92 -1.80 -9.56 -6.53
N GLU A 93 -1.90 -8.65 -7.48
CA GLU A 93 -2.57 -8.94 -8.72
C GLU A 93 -1.52 -9.10 -9.81
N ASN A 94 -1.65 -10.13 -10.60
CA ASN A 94 -0.74 -10.33 -11.72
C ASN A 94 -1.30 -9.61 -12.92
N GLU A 95 -0.45 -9.01 -13.67
CA GLU A 95 -0.88 -8.36 -14.89
C GLU A 95 -1.02 -9.31 -16.01
#